data_ac1da3dc404c1a7c976ca6e54d209f34
#
_entry.id   ac1da3dc404c1a7c976ca6e54d209f34
#
_cell.length_a   1.000
_cell.length_b   1.000
_cell.length_c   1.000
_cell.angle_alpha   90.00
_cell.angle_beta   90.00
_cell.angle_gamma   90.00
#
_symmetry.space_group_name_H-M   'P 1'
#
loop_
_entity.id
_entity.type
_entity.pdbx_description
1 polymer ?
#
loop_
_entity_poly.entity_id
_entity_poly.type
_entity_poly.pdbx_seq_one_letter_code
_entity_poly.pdbx_strand_id
1 'polypeptide(L)'
;AAGVYVSGGTGITILGNSIYSNTGQAIDLGTSGVTANDAGDADSGANNLQNFPVLTSANSNATGTTIDGTLNSNANTTYRIEFFANRPSIADATNGEGERYLGFITVTTDGSGNASYNTTLANVWVNSGDKISATATVDLGGGNYGSTSEFGANITASSTGIIVVDTTSDVSDGTTSSITNLGAARGADGRISLREAIAAANNTANGGTPDKIVFNIAGSGTHVINVASALPTINQALIIDGLSEPDYAAAPIV
;
A
#
# COMPACT_ATOMS: atom_id res chain seq x y z
N ALA A 1 10.51 1.67 19.51
CA ALA A 1 9.64 0.59 20.01
C ALA A 1 8.80 0.08 18.85
N ALA A 2 8.41 -1.19 18.88
CA ALA A 2 7.49 -1.75 17.92
C ALA A 2 6.10 -1.10 18.05
N GLY A 3 5.33 -1.09 16.96
CA GLY A 3 3.94 -0.68 16.96
C GLY A 3 3.07 -1.67 17.72
N VAL A 4 3.19 -2.95 17.37
CA VAL A 4 2.60 -4.10 18.07
C VAL A 4 3.70 -5.10 18.37
N TYR A 5 3.88 -5.45 19.65
CA TYR A 5 4.83 -6.46 20.09
C TYR A 5 4.10 -7.69 20.62
N VAL A 6 4.33 -8.83 20.00
CA VAL A 6 3.79 -10.13 20.42
C VAL A 6 4.89 -10.90 21.13
N SER A 7 4.86 -10.93 22.46
CA SER A 7 5.92 -11.55 23.28
C SER A 7 5.81 -13.08 23.38
N GLY A 8 4.70 -13.68 22.96
CA GLY A 8 4.45 -15.11 23.02
C GLY A 8 2.99 -15.46 22.76
N GLY A 9 2.67 -16.75 22.74
CA GLY A 9 1.34 -17.26 22.37
C GLY A 9 1.16 -17.36 20.85
N THR A 10 0.09 -18.00 20.43
CA THR A 10 -0.26 -18.25 19.04
C THR A 10 -1.71 -17.86 18.75
N GLY A 11 -2.06 -17.67 17.47
CA GLY A 11 -3.41 -17.28 17.08
C GLY A 11 -3.73 -15.80 17.36
N ILE A 12 -2.71 -14.96 17.53
CA ILE A 12 -2.90 -13.52 17.69
C ILE A 12 -3.08 -12.92 16.32
N THR A 13 -4.28 -12.42 16.07
CA THR A 13 -4.73 -11.90 14.78
C THR A 13 -4.60 -10.38 14.75
N ILE A 14 -3.89 -9.83 13.75
CA ILE A 14 -3.67 -8.41 13.56
C ILE A 14 -4.04 -8.09 12.10
N LEU A 15 -5.22 -7.54 11.85
CA LEU A 15 -5.77 -7.34 10.51
C LEU A 15 -6.23 -5.89 10.28
N GLY A 16 -5.97 -5.36 9.08
CA GLY A 16 -6.52 -4.10 8.59
C GLY A 16 -6.12 -2.86 9.39
N ASN A 17 -5.04 -2.93 10.19
CA ASN A 17 -4.61 -1.83 11.03
C ASN A 17 -3.66 -0.90 10.29
N SER A 18 -3.76 0.39 10.57
CA SER A 18 -2.78 1.39 10.17
C SER A 18 -1.70 1.48 11.26
N ILE A 19 -0.52 0.91 10.99
CA ILE A 19 0.61 0.84 11.94
C ILE A 19 1.85 1.34 11.19
N TYR A 20 2.32 2.54 11.53
CA TYR A 20 3.42 3.20 10.82
C TYR A 20 4.13 4.26 11.68
N SER A 21 5.26 4.76 11.20
CA SER A 21 6.11 5.75 11.90
C SER A 21 6.55 5.28 13.28
N ASN A 22 6.76 3.99 13.45
CA ASN A 22 7.33 3.43 14.66
C ASN A 22 8.86 3.52 14.62
N THR A 23 9.51 3.56 15.78
CA THR A 23 10.99 3.53 15.84
C THR A 23 11.58 2.11 15.76
N GLY A 24 10.74 1.11 15.65
CA GLY A 24 11.03 -0.30 15.45
C GLY A 24 9.97 -0.89 14.54
N GLN A 25 9.91 -2.20 14.40
CA GLN A 25 8.97 -2.91 13.54
C GLN A 25 7.51 -2.47 13.77
N ALA A 26 6.69 -2.42 12.72
CA ALA A 26 5.26 -2.22 12.87
C ALA A 26 4.61 -3.38 13.65
N ILE A 27 4.94 -4.62 13.29
CA ILE A 27 4.64 -5.84 14.06
C ILE A 27 5.95 -6.55 14.34
N ASP A 28 6.19 -6.93 15.59
CA ASP A 28 7.43 -7.56 16.08
C ASP A 28 7.07 -8.81 16.88
N LEU A 29 7.54 -9.98 16.43
CA LEU A 29 7.22 -11.29 16.99
C LEU A 29 8.42 -11.84 17.80
N GLY A 30 8.25 -11.99 19.09
CA GLY A 30 9.22 -12.66 19.98
C GLY A 30 10.44 -11.81 20.31
N THR A 31 11.57 -12.01 19.66
CA THR A 31 12.79 -11.22 19.89
C THR A 31 12.77 -9.96 19.03
N SER A 32 13.24 -8.84 19.61
CA SER A 32 13.24 -7.56 18.88
C SER A 32 14.00 -7.63 17.57
N GLY A 33 13.36 -7.16 16.50
CA GLY A 33 13.88 -7.09 15.14
C GLY A 33 13.21 -8.09 14.21
N VAL A 34 13.57 -8.04 12.92
CA VAL A 34 12.95 -8.90 11.90
C VAL A 34 13.25 -10.37 12.17
N THR A 35 12.20 -11.18 12.27
CA THR A 35 12.31 -12.65 12.25
C THR A 35 12.37 -13.10 10.79
N ALA A 36 13.52 -13.63 10.36
CA ALA A 36 13.68 -14.08 8.98
C ALA A 36 12.79 -15.28 8.67
N ASN A 37 12.17 -15.29 7.48
CA ASN A 37 11.44 -16.45 7.00
C ASN A 37 12.33 -17.71 6.98
N ASP A 38 11.81 -18.83 7.42
CA ASP A 38 12.44 -20.14 7.34
C ASP A 38 11.67 -21.09 6.40
N ALA A 39 12.25 -22.24 6.07
CA ALA A 39 11.62 -23.17 5.13
C ALA A 39 10.44 -23.90 5.76
N GLY A 40 9.25 -23.65 5.23
CA GLY A 40 8.02 -24.32 5.68
C GLY A 40 7.49 -23.82 7.01
N ASP A 41 8.01 -22.68 7.52
CA ASP A 41 7.54 -22.07 8.77
C ASP A 41 7.66 -23.05 9.95
N ALA A 42 8.87 -23.61 10.12
CA ALA A 42 9.12 -24.75 11.02
C ALA A 42 9.51 -24.33 12.43
N ASP A 43 9.80 -23.07 12.64
CA ASP A 43 10.19 -22.50 13.92
C ASP A 43 8.96 -22.34 14.86
N SER A 44 9.21 -21.91 16.08
CA SER A 44 8.16 -21.76 17.09
C SER A 44 8.43 -20.58 18.00
N GLY A 45 7.36 -19.93 18.44
CA GLY A 45 7.44 -18.75 19.29
C GLY A 45 6.14 -17.94 19.28
N ALA A 46 6.26 -16.64 19.42
CA ALA A 46 5.14 -15.71 19.31
C ALA A 46 4.51 -15.82 17.91
N ASN A 47 3.22 -16.11 17.84
CA ASN A 47 2.50 -16.40 16.59
C ASN A 47 3.20 -17.47 15.71
N ASN A 48 3.92 -18.42 16.31
CA ASN A 48 4.79 -19.40 15.65
C ASN A 48 5.90 -18.76 14.78
N LEU A 49 6.23 -17.51 14.97
CA LEU A 49 7.13 -16.71 14.14
C LEU A 49 6.71 -16.71 12.65
N GLN A 50 5.39 -16.72 12.42
CA GLN A 50 4.74 -16.86 11.11
C GLN A 50 5.49 -16.14 10.00
N ASN A 51 5.86 -16.86 8.94
CA ASN A 51 6.52 -16.32 7.77
C ASN A 51 5.69 -15.25 7.06
N PHE A 52 6.33 -14.15 6.67
CA PHE A 52 5.71 -13.06 5.93
C PHE A 52 5.80 -13.24 4.40
N PRO A 53 4.92 -12.60 3.62
CA PRO A 53 4.98 -12.63 2.15
C PRO A 53 6.22 -11.93 1.61
N VAL A 54 6.74 -12.43 0.49
CA VAL A 54 7.81 -11.78 -0.28
C VAL A 54 7.21 -11.19 -1.55
N LEU A 55 7.14 -9.86 -1.61
CA LEU A 55 6.65 -9.13 -2.77
C LEU A 55 7.76 -8.96 -3.81
N THR A 56 7.41 -9.01 -5.10
CA THR A 56 8.35 -8.87 -6.21
C THR A 56 8.05 -7.68 -7.12
N SER A 57 6.79 -7.32 -7.28
CA SER A 57 6.39 -6.12 -8.02
C SER A 57 5.08 -5.52 -7.51
N ALA A 58 4.91 -4.20 -7.72
CA ALA A 58 3.65 -3.50 -7.54
C ALA A 58 3.51 -2.42 -8.60
N ASN A 59 2.49 -2.54 -9.46
CA ASN A 59 2.33 -1.67 -10.63
C ASN A 59 0.90 -1.13 -10.70
N SER A 60 0.74 0.19 -10.60
CA SER A 60 -0.54 0.89 -10.74
C SER A 60 -0.79 1.30 -12.19
N ASN A 61 -2.00 1.05 -12.68
CA ASN A 61 -2.47 1.44 -14.00
C ASN A 61 -3.96 1.82 -13.97
N ALA A 62 -4.58 2.01 -15.11
CA ALA A 62 -5.96 2.45 -15.23
C ALA A 62 -7.00 1.56 -14.50
N THR A 63 -6.70 0.29 -14.25
CA THR A 63 -7.62 -0.69 -13.64
C THR A 63 -7.42 -0.85 -12.13
N GLY A 64 -6.26 -0.45 -11.59
CA GLY A 64 -5.88 -0.60 -10.19
C GLY A 64 -4.41 -0.95 -10.03
N THR A 65 -4.05 -1.56 -8.91
CA THR A 65 -2.67 -1.97 -8.60
C THR A 65 -2.52 -3.48 -8.69
N THR A 66 -1.65 -3.93 -9.60
CA THR A 66 -1.26 -5.35 -9.71
C THR A 66 -0.04 -5.60 -8.84
N ILE A 67 -0.11 -6.63 -8.00
CA ILE A 67 0.94 -7.02 -7.06
C ILE A 67 1.30 -8.49 -7.31
N ASP A 68 2.60 -8.73 -7.45
CA ASP A 68 3.19 -10.07 -7.53
C ASP A 68 3.93 -10.40 -6.25
N GLY A 69 3.85 -11.67 -5.85
CA GLY A 69 4.57 -12.13 -4.67
C GLY A 69 4.45 -13.63 -4.43
N THR A 70 5.14 -14.07 -3.40
CA THR A 70 5.16 -15.46 -2.94
C THR A 70 5.00 -15.52 -1.43
N LEU A 71 4.57 -16.69 -0.94
CA LEU A 71 4.64 -17.08 0.47
C LEU A 71 5.19 -18.49 0.53
N ASN A 72 6.18 -18.73 1.41
CA ASN A 72 6.54 -20.07 1.85
C ASN A 72 6.21 -20.17 3.35
N SER A 73 5.33 -21.09 3.73
CA SER A 73 4.86 -21.29 5.10
C SER A 73 4.32 -22.71 5.26
N ASN A 74 3.49 -22.97 6.25
CA ASN A 74 2.95 -24.31 6.49
C ASN A 74 2.24 -24.87 5.24
N ALA A 75 2.49 -26.17 4.95
CA ALA A 75 1.93 -26.85 3.78
C ALA A 75 0.41 -26.98 3.85
N ASN A 76 -0.28 -26.90 2.69
CA ASN A 76 -1.72 -27.08 2.54
C ASN A 76 -2.55 -26.17 3.47
N THR A 77 -2.03 -24.98 3.75
CA THR A 77 -2.63 -24.01 4.67
C THR A 77 -3.10 -22.77 3.91
N THR A 78 -4.27 -22.26 4.26
CA THR A 78 -4.83 -21.06 3.65
C THR A 78 -4.41 -19.82 4.45
N TYR A 79 -4.01 -18.77 3.73
CA TYR A 79 -3.57 -17.50 4.29
C TYR A 79 -4.32 -16.34 3.67
N ARG A 80 -4.66 -15.37 4.49
CA ARG A 80 -5.05 -14.03 4.10
C ARG A 80 -3.77 -13.19 3.99
N ILE A 81 -3.48 -12.67 2.80
CA ILE A 81 -2.37 -11.75 2.54
C ILE A 81 -2.96 -10.34 2.47
N GLU A 82 -2.58 -9.48 3.39
CA GLU A 82 -2.96 -8.07 3.38
C GLU A 82 -1.84 -7.21 2.82
N PHE A 83 -2.21 -6.23 1.99
CA PHE A 83 -1.28 -5.31 1.33
C PHE A 83 -1.43 -3.90 1.89
N PHE A 84 -0.30 -3.21 2.00
CA PHE A 84 -0.24 -1.85 2.54
C PHE A 84 0.68 -0.99 1.68
N ALA A 85 0.40 0.32 1.64
CA ALA A 85 1.26 1.31 1.03
C ALA A 85 1.72 2.32 2.07
N ASN A 86 2.97 2.72 1.95
CA ASN A 86 3.59 3.77 2.76
C ASN A 86 4.18 4.83 1.84
N ARG A 87 4.00 6.10 2.18
CA ARG A 87 4.66 7.19 1.46
C ARG A 87 6.18 7.08 1.60
N PRO A 88 6.97 7.46 0.58
CA PRO A 88 8.43 7.35 0.63
C PRO A 88 9.07 8.05 1.82
N SER A 89 8.45 9.16 2.29
CA SER A 89 8.98 9.99 3.39
C SER A 89 8.86 9.36 4.78
N ILE A 90 8.04 8.34 4.95
CA ILE A 90 7.75 7.73 6.25
C ILE A 90 8.03 6.23 6.30
N ALA A 91 8.26 5.60 5.15
CA ALA A 91 8.52 4.17 5.07
C ALA A 91 9.87 3.81 5.69
N ASP A 92 9.90 2.71 6.43
CA ASP A 92 11.14 2.11 6.91
C ASP A 92 12.06 1.72 5.74
N ALA A 93 13.36 1.69 6.00
CA ALA A 93 14.36 1.47 4.95
C ALA A 93 14.31 0.05 4.37
N THR A 94 13.88 -0.95 5.15
CA THR A 94 13.97 -2.37 4.78
C THR A 94 12.63 -3.09 4.92
N ASN A 95 12.19 -3.37 6.14
CA ASN A 95 10.92 -4.05 6.39
C ASN A 95 9.76 -3.08 6.42
N GLY A 96 8.56 -3.60 6.09
CA GLY A 96 7.40 -2.78 5.90
C GLY A 96 6.74 -2.30 7.19
N GLU A 97 5.96 -1.28 6.97
CA GLU A 97 4.95 -0.77 7.87
C GLU A 97 3.61 -0.75 7.12
N GLY A 98 2.54 -0.30 7.75
CA GLY A 98 1.20 -0.21 7.17
C GLY A 98 0.58 1.16 7.38
N GLU A 99 0.95 2.20 6.61
CA GLU A 99 0.27 3.50 6.68
C GLU A 99 -1.14 3.41 6.10
N ARG A 100 -1.27 2.84 4.91
CA ARG A 100 -2.54 2.73 4.18
C ARG A 100 -2.82 1.29 3.78
N TYR A 101 -3.92 0.76 4.26
CA TYR A 101 -4.43 -0.55 3.84
C TYR A 101 -4.93 -0.50 2.38
N LEU A 102 -4.50 -1.46 1.55
CA LEU A 102 -4.87 -1.54 0.14
C LEU A 102 -5.93 -2.63 -0.14
N GLY A 103 -6.06 -3.61 0.72
CA GLY A 103 -6.92 -4.76 0.52
C GLY A 103 -6.20 -6.07 0.80
N PHE A 104 -6.84 -7.18 0.45
CA PHE A 104 -6.29 -8.52 0.70
C PHE A 104 -6.63 -9.50 -0.41
N ILE A 105 -5.91 -10.61 -0.41
CA ILE A 105 -6.25 -11.83 -1.15
C ILE A 105 -6.18 -13.03 -0.21
N THR A 106 -6.74 -14.14 -0.65
CA THR A 106 -6.58 -15.45 0.00
C THR A 106 -5.76 -16.35 -0.90
N VAL A 107 -4.74 -17.00 -0.35
CA VAL A 107 -3.89 -17.98 -1.04
C VAL A 107 -3.82 -19.26 -0.24
N THR A 108 -3.62 -20.40 -0.91
CA THR A 108 -3.38 -21.68 -0.23
C THR A 108 -2.03 -22.21 -0.68
N THR A 109 -1.17 -22.55 0.27
CA THR A 109 0.12 -23.17 0.01
C THR A 109 -0.04 -24.61 -0.49
N ASP A 110 0.88 -25.03 -1.34
CA ASP A 110 0.94 -26.41 -1.83
C ASP A 110 1.48 -27.39 -0.76
N GLY A 111 1.65 -28.66 -1.13
CA GLY A 111 2.21 -29.70 -0.25
C GLY A 111 3.66 -29.49 0.19
N SER A 112 4.34 -28.49 -0.39
CA SER A 112 5.70 -28.07 -0.02
C SER A 112 5.72 -26.71 0.70
N GLY A 113 4.55 -26.17 1.04
CA GLY A 113 4.42 -24.89 1.73
C GLY A 113 4.53 -23.68 0.84
N ASN A 114 4.50 -23.81 -0.49
CA ASN A 114 4.67 -22.68 -1.41
C ASN A 114 3.33 -22.17 -1.96
N ALA A 115 3.19 -20.86 -2.04
CA ALA A 115 2.17 -20.18 -2.82
C ALA A 115 2.80 -19.03 -3.62
N SER A 116 2.32 -18.80 -4.84
CA SER A 116 2.64 -17.63 -5.64
C SER A 116 1.37 -16.97 -6.10
N TYR A 117 1.38 -15.66 -6.25
CA TYR A 117 0.22 -14.89 -6.68
C TYR A 117 0.63 -13.72 -7.58
N ASN A 118 -0.25 -13.45 -8.55
CA ASN A 118 -0.32 -12.23 -9.34
C ASN A 118 -1.75 -11.72 -9.19
N THR A 119 -1.96 -10.62 -8.53
CA THR A 119 -3.31 -10.12 -8.23
C THR A 119 -3.45 -8.65 -8.57
N THR A 120 -4.64 -8.25 -9.03
CA THR A 120 -4.98 -6.85 -9.24
C THR A 120 -6.02 -6.42 -8.21
N LEU A 121 -5.64 -5.48 -7.37
CA LEU A 121 -6.56 -4.77 -6.48
C LEU A 121 -7.30 -3.72 -7.32
N ALA A 122 -8.50 -4.07 -7.76
CA ALA A 122 -9.30 -3.22 -8.66
C ALA A 122 -9.72 -1.92 -7.97
N ASN A 123 -9.57 -0.80 -8.68
CA ASN A 123 -9.91 0.55 -8.16
C ASN A 123 -9.12 0.94 -6.88
N VAL A 124 -7.96 0.34 -6.67
CA VAL A 124 -7.00 0.71 -5.62
C VAL A 124 -5.71 1.13 -6.30
N TRP A 125 -5.28 2.36 -6.09
CA TRP A 125 -4.11 2.93 -6.75
C TRP A 125 -3.04 3.36 -5.76
N VAL A 126 -1.79 3.27 -6.20
CA VAL A 126 -0.60 3.76 -5.49
C VAL A 126 0.20 4.67 -6.41
N ASN A 127 0.95 5.59 -5.86
CA ASN A 127 1.86 6.43 -6.62
C ASN A 127 3.18 5.73 -6.90
N SER A 128 3.87 6.11 -7.97
CA SER A 128 5.28 5.77 -8.14
C SER A 128 6.08 6.18 -6.91
N GLY A 129 6.96 5.30 -6.45
CA GLY A 129 7.77 5.55 -5.26
C GLY A 129 7.14 5.08 -3.95
N ASP A 130 5.82 4.87 -3.86
CA ASP A 130 5.20 4.27 -2.67
C ASP A 130 5.89 2.95 -2.32
N LYS A 131 6.04 2.69 -1.03
CA LYS A 131 6.59 1.45 -0.53
C LYS A 131 5.46 0.50 -0.19
N ILE A 132 5.45 -0.66 -0.84
CA ILE A 132 4.42 -1.67 -0.65
C ILE A 132 4.96 -2.78 0.23
N SER A 133 4.20 -3.14 1.23
CA SER A 133 4.48 -4.22 2.18
C SER A 133 3.28 -5.14 2.33
N ALA A 134 3.48 -6.29 2.94
CA ALA A 134 2.40 -7.24 3.19
C ALA A 134 2.61 -8.02 4.49
N THR A 135 1.49 -8.50 5.04
CA THR A 135 1.43 -9.47 6.13
C THR A 135 0.70 -10.73 5.68
N ALA A 136 0.99 -11.88 6.31
CA ALA A 136 0.24 -13.12 6.14
C ALA A 136 -0.45 -13.49 7.45
N THR A 137 -1.73 -13.82 7.37
CA THR A 137 -2.51 -14.32 8.52
C THR A 137 -3.13 -15.65 8.17
N VAL A 138 -2.99 -16.65 9.03
CA VAL A 138 -3.65 -17.96 8.85
C VAL A 138 -5.15 -17.75 8.74
N ASP A 139 -5.77 -18.24 7.67
CA ASP A 139 -7.22 -18.23 7.47
C ASP A 139 -7.81 -19.59 7.87
N LEU A 140 -8.55 -19.58 8.96
CA LEU A 140 -9.20 -20.78 9.52
C LEU A 140 -10.59 -21.02 8.92
N GLY A 141 -11.01 -20.18 7.97
CA GLY A 141 -12.31 -20.23 7.34
C GLY A 141 -13.44 -19.62 8.16
N GLY A 142 -14.55 -19.30 7.48
CA GLY A 142 -15.74 -18.74 8.14
C GLY A 142 -15.53 -17.38 8.82
N GLY A 143 -14.52 -16.63 8.41
CA GLY A 143 -14.16 -15.34 9.03
C GLY A 143 -13.34 -15.46 10.31
N ASN A 144 -12.81 -16.65 10.61
CA ASN A 144 -11.90 -16.88 11.72
C ASN A 144 -10.46 -16.86 11.23
N TYR A 145 -9.58 -16.27 12.01
CA TYR A 145 -8.17 -16.07 11.67
C TYR A 145 -7.27 -16.53 12.82
N GLY A 146 -6.05 -16.91 12.48
CA GLY A 146 -5.03 -17.34 13.41
C GLY A 146 -3.87 -16.34 13.49
N SER A 147 -2.66 -16.87 13.56
CA SER A 147 -1.43 -16.09 13.69
C SER A 147 -1.19 -15.15 12.51
N THR A 148 -0.84 -13.90 12.80
CA THR A 148 -0.39 -12.90 11.81
C THR A 148 1.13 -12.77 11.87
N SER A 149 1.78 -12.66 10.72
CA SER A 149 3.21 -12.44 10.55
C SER A 149 3.64 -11.02 10.88
N GLU A 150 4.94 -10.78 10.91
CA GLU A 150 5.53 -9.45 10.73
C GLU A 150 5.24 -8.93 9.31
N PHE A 151 5.56 -7.65 9.05
CA PHE A 151 5.56 -7.11 7.70
C PHE A 151 6.78 -7.62 6.92
N GLY A 152 6.56 -8.05 5.67
CA GLY A 152 7.63 -8.36 4.74
C GLY A 152 8.45 -7.14 4.31
N ALA A 153 9.55 -7.38 3.61
CA ALA A 153 10.38 -6.32 3.07
C ALA A 153 9.61 -5.41 2.11
N ASN A 154 9.90 -4.12 2.15
CA ASN A 154 9.32 -3.12 1.24
C ASN A 154 9.76 -3.33 -0.20
N ILE A 155 8.84 -3.23 -1.14
CA ILE A 155 9.14 -3.00 -2.55
C ILE A 155 8.69 -1.60 -2.97
N THR A 156 9.29 -1.07 -4.05
CA THR A 156 8.90 0.24 -4.58
C THR A 156 7.87 0.06 -5.69
N ALA A 157 6.73 0.73 -5.53
CA ALA A 157 5.69 0.73 -6.55
C ALA A 157 6.08 1.58 -7.76
N SER A 158 5.56 1.18 -8.94
CA SER A 158 5.50 2.01 -10.14
C SER A 158 4.06 2.36 -10.48
N SER A 159 3.87 3.46 -11.21
CA SER A 159 2.57 3.89 -11.70
C SER A 159 2.71 4.43 -13.11
N THR A 160 1.79 4.04 -14.00
CA THR A 160 1.76 4.48 -15.39
C THR A 160 0.48 5.26 -15.65
N GLY A 161 0.62 6.57 -15.90
CA GLY A 161 -0.49 7.46 -16.21
C GLY A 161 -1.50 7.66 -15.06
N ILE A 162 -1.14 7.28 -13.82
CA ILE A 162 -1.99 7.45 -12.64
C ILE A 162 -1.26 8.27 -11.59
N ILE A 163 -1.97 9.23 -11.00
CA ILE A 163 -1.52 9.98 -9.83
C ILE A 163 -2.62 10.04 -8.77
N VAL A 164 -2.28 9.73 -7.53
CA VAL A 164 -3.20 9.75 -6.38
C VAL A 164 -3.00 11.06 -5.61
N VAL A 165 -4.02 11.89 -5.57
CA VAL A 165 -4.11 13.07 -4.69
C VAL A 165 -4.49 12.59 -3.29
N ASP A 166 -3.72 12.95 -2.27
CA ASP A 166 -3.87 12.46 -0.91
C ASP A 166 -3.98 13.57 0.15
N THR A 167 -4.24 14.80 -0.29
CA THR A 167 -4.43 15.96 0.61
C THR A 167 -5.44 16.96 0.05
N THR A 168 -6.10 17.69 0.94
CA THR A 168 -6.92 18.87 0.60
C THR A 168 -6.11 20.16 0.51
N SER A 169 -4.81 20.12 0.87
CA SER A 169 -3.89 21.25 0.78
C SER A 169 -3.66 21.66 -0.68
N ASP A 170 -3.42 22.96 -0.93
CA ASP A 170 -3.06 23.52 -2.24
C ASP A 170 -1.54 23.83 -2.33
N VAL A 171 -0.72 23.22 -1.47
CA VAL A 171 0.75 23.37 -1.49
C VAL A 171 1.31 22.80 -2.80
N SER A 172 2.35 23.42 -3.32
CA SER A 172 3.05 22.98 -4.53
C SER A 172 4.55 23.05 -4.28
N ASP A 173 5.10 21.96 -3.73
CA ASP A 173 6.51 21.84 -3.37
C ASP A 173 7.16 20.53 -3.87
N GLY A 174 6.38 19.66 -4.49
CA GLY A 174 6.84 18.42 -5.13
C GLY A 174 7.42 18.62 -6.54
N THR A 175 8.05 17.59 -7.06
CA THR A 175 8.69 17.59 -8.39
C THR A 175 7.67 17.28 -9.48
N THR A 176 7.10 18.29 -10.12
CA THR A 176 6.01 18.16 -11.10
C THR A 176 6.49 17.94 -12.55
N SER A 177 7.73 17.54 -12.79
CA SER A 177 8.27 17.28 -14.13
C SER A 177 7.67 16.05 -14.83
N SER A 178 7.05 15.15 -14.09
CA SER A 178 6.19 14.06 -14.56
C SER A 178 5.41 13.46 -13.39
N ILE A 179 4.35 12.68 -13.69
CA ILE A 179 3.62 11.88 -12.70
C ILE A 179 4.55 10.98 -11.89
N THR A 180 5.47 10.28 -12.55
CA THR A 180 6.45 9.39 -11.89
C THR A 180 7.36 10.16 -10.94
N ASN A 181 7.87 11.31 -11.36
CA ASN A 181 8.77 12.12 -10.53
C ASN A 181 8.04 12.75 -9.34
N LEU A 182 6.80 13.20 -9.53
CA LEU A 182 5.98 13.70 -8.42
C LEU A 182 5.68 12.61 -7.40
N GLY A 183 5.31 11.41 -7.84
CA GLY A 183 5.06 10.29 -6.95
C GLY A 183 6.26 9.93 -6.07
N ALA A 184 7.48 10.02 -6.63
CA ALA A 184 8.73 9.73 -5.94
C ALA A 184 9.25 10.89 -5.06
N ALA A 185 8.93 12.15 -5.42
CA ALA A 185 9.46 13.37 -4.76
C ALA A 185 8.34 14.40 -4.55
N ARG A 186 7.55 14.20 -3.49
CA ARG A 186 6.30 14.91 -3.14
C ARG A 186 6.50 16.21 -2.38
N GLY A 187 7.74 16.70 -2.25
CA GLY A 187 8.06 17.90 -1.47
C GLY A 187 8.18 17.66 0.03
N ALA A 188 8.16 18.75 0.79
CA ALA A 188 8.43 18.73 2.23
C ALA A 188 7.24 18.19 3.04
N ASP A 189 6.01 18.36 2.56
CA ASP A 189 4.83 17.83 3.25
C ASP A 189 4.60 16.33 2.98
N GLY A 190 5.31 15.75 2.00
CA GLY A 190 5.22 14.34 1.62
C GLY A 190 3.87 13.94 1.02
N ARG A 191 3.06 14.92 0.57
CA ARG A 191 1.72 14.76 0.01
C ARG A 191 1.68 15.17 -1.46
N ILE A 192 0.58 14.87 -2.11
CA ILE A 192 0.31 15.29 -3.49
C ILE A 192 -1.00 16.06 -3.53
N SER A 193 -0.91 17.35 -3.83
CA SER A 193 -2.05 18.24 -4.04
C SER A 193 -2.65 18.06 -5.44
N LEU A 194 -3.90 18.49 -5.62
CA LEU A 194 -4.54 18.53 -6.95
C LEU A 194 -3.78 19.44 -7.92
N ARG A 195 -3.22 20.55 -7.44
CA ARG A 195 -2.40 21.47 -8.24
C ARG A 195 -1.17 20.79 -8.81
N GLU A 196 -0.45 20.06 -7.98
CA GLU A 196 0.74 19.32 -8.40
C GLU A 196 0.40 18.18 -9.36
N ALA A 197 -0.69 17.44 -9.08
CA ALA A 197 -1.16 16.37 -9.93
C ALA A 197 -1.48 16.85 -11.35
N ILE A 198 -2.18 18.01 -11.51
CA ILE A 198 -2.46 18.62 -12.81
C ILE A 198 -1.16 19.07 -13.49
N ALA A 199 -0.25 19.72 -12.75
CA ALA A 199 1.03 20.16 -13.31
C ALA A 199 1.88 18.98 -13.78
N ALA A 200 1.95 17.89 -13.01
CA ALA A 200 2.70 16.69 -13.37
C ALA A 200 2.06 15.96 -14.57
N ALA A 201 0.73 15.86 -14.62
CA ALA A 201 0.02 15.29 -15.77
C ALA A 201 0.30 16.09 -17.05
N ASN A 202 0.26 17.43 -16.99
CA ASN A 202 0.62 18.29 -18.13
C ASN A 202 2.05 18.08 -18.65
N ASN A 203 2.95 17.61 -17.80
CA ASN A 203 4.37 17.35 -18.12
C ASN A 203 4.66 15.86 -18.41
N THR A 204 3.61 15.02 -18.40
CA THR A 204 3.71 13.59 -18.72
C THR A 204 3.06 13.34 -20.08
N ALA A 205 3.77 12.72 -21.01
CA ALA A 205 3.18 12.38 -22.29
C ALA A 205 2.17 11.23 -22.15
N ASN A 206 0.96 11.41 -22.63
CA ASN A 206 -0.04 10.35 -22.68
C ASN A 206 0.42 9.18 -23.58
N GLY A 207 0.52 7.99 -23.05
CA GLY A 207 0.97 6.77 -23.75
C GLY A 207 -0.13 6.08 -24.57
N GLY A 208 -1.04 6.85 -25.19
CA GLY A 208 -2.19 6.32 -25.95
C GLY A 208 -3.48 6.27 -25.15
N THR A 209 -3.42 6.46 -23.85
CA THR A 209 -4.57 6.67 -22.94
C THR A 209 -4.36 7.96 -22.14
N PRO A 210 -5.44 8.70 -21.82
CA PRO A 210 -5.31 9.86 -20.94
C PRO A 210 -4.70 9.50 -19.59
N ASP A 211 -3.87 10.38 -19.04
CA ASP A 211 -3.50 10.32 -17.64
C ASP A 211 -4.74 10.44 -16.75
N LYS A 212 -4.68 9.86 -15.54
CA LYS A 212 -5.80 9.85 -14.61
C LYS A 212 -5.37 10.32 -13.23
N ILE A 213 -6.03 11.36 -12.72
CA ILE A 213 -5.96 11.81 -11.33
C ILE A 213 -7.05 11.10 -10.55
N VAL A 214 -6.68 10.41 -9.50
CA VAL A 214 -7.56 9.72 -8.54
C VAL A 214 -7.35 10.29 -7.14
N PHE A 215 -8.27 10.06 -6.25
CA PHE A 215 -8.24 10.62 -4.89
C PHE A 215 -8.19 9.51 -3.85
N ASN A 216 -7.45 9.76 -2.77
CA ASN A 216 -7.44 8.98 -1.54
C ASN A 216 -7.01 9.93 -0.40
N ILE A 217 -7.90 10.80 0.02
CA ILE A 217 -7.66 11.83 1.03
C ILE A 217 -8.08 11.27 2.39
N ALA A 218 -7.20 11.37 3.38
CA ALA A 218 -7.44 10.82 4.71
C ALA A 218 -8.61 11.54 5.41
N GLY A 219 -9.43 10.77 6.11
CA GLY A 219 -10.62 11.26 6.83
C GLY A 219 -11.89 10.62 6.27
N SER A 220 -13.03 11.11 6.67
CA SER A 220 -14.32 10.67 6.18
C SER A 220 -15.23 11.85 5.87
N GLY A 221 -16.17 11.66 4.94
CA GLY A 221 -17.11 12.68 4.49
C GLY A 221 -16.56 13.57 3.37
N THR A 222 -17.09 14.79 3.25
CA THR A 222 -16.73 15.69 2.15
C THR A 222 -15.34 16.30 2.33
N HIS A 223 -14.48 16.11 1.35
CA HIS A 223 -13.15 16.73 1.28
C HIS A 223 -13.21 18.01 0.42
N VAL A 224 -12.93 19.17 1.02
CA VAL A 224 -12.95 20.44 0.32
C VAL A 224 -11.53 20.90 0.02
N ILE A 225 -11.17 20.97 -1.26
CA ILE A 225 -9.89 21.53 -1.72
C ILE A 225 -10.06 23.03 -1.94
N ASN A 226 -9.51 23.84 -1.04
CA ASN A 226 -9.54 25.30 -1.14
C ASN A 226 -8.31 25.80 -1.93
N VAL A 227 -8.52 26.18 -3.17
CA VAL A 227 -7.44 26.67 -4.04
C VAL A 227 -7.10 28.14 -3.75
N ALA A 228 -5.82 28.42 -3.51
CA ALA A 228 -5.33 29.77 -3.22
C ALA A 228 -5.24 30.66 -4.50
N SER A 229 -5.18 30.02 -5.67
CA SER A 229 -5.13 30.69 -6.99
C SER A 229 -5.69 29.76 -8.06
N ALA A 230 -5.88 30.22 -9.28
CA ALA A 230 -6.32 29.35 -10.38
C ALA A 230 -5.41 28.12 -10.50
N LEU A 231 -6.03 26.97 -10.68
CA LEU A 231 -5.31 25.72 -10.96
C LEU A 231 -4.60 25.81 -12.34
N PRO A 232 -3.56 24.99 -12.59
CA PRO A 232 -2.91 24.95 -13.88
C PRO A 232 -3.90 24.64 -15.00
N THR A 233 -3.76 25.32 -16.14
CA THR A 233 -4.54 25.00 -17.33
C THR A 233 -4.22 23.58 -17.79
N ILE A 234 -5.24 22.78 -18.01
CA ILE A 234 -5.09 21.42 -18.57
C ILE A 234 -4.84 21.56 -20.07
N ASN A 235 -3.70 21.06 -20.56
CA ASN A 235 -3.24 21.24 -21.93
C ASN A 235 -3.13 19.91 -22.72
N GLN A 236 -3.50 18.79 -22.13
CA GLN A 236 -3.59 17.48 -22.79
C GLN A 236 -4.75 16.66 -22.19
N ALA A 237 -5.07 15.52 -22.81
CA ALA A 237 -6.16 14.67 -22.32
C ALA A 237 -5.89 14.17 -20.90
N LEU A 238 -6.85 14.39 -20.00
CA LEU A 238 -6.75 14.08 -18.57
C LEU A 238 -8.11 13.65 -18.03
N ILE A 239 -8.13 12.65 -17.19
CA ILE A 239 -9.29 12.23 -16.39
C ILE A 239 -9.07 12.69 -14.96
N ILE A 240 -10.01 13.42 -14.38
CA ILE A 240 -10.04 13.72 -12.94
C ILE A 240 -11.25 12.98 -12.37
N ASP A 241 -10.97 11.94 -11.57
CA ASP A 241 -11.97 10.97 -11.10
C ASP A 241 -12.25 11.10 -9.60
N GLY A 242 -13.21 11.96 -9.24
CA GLY A 242 -13.65 12.11 -7.86
C GLY A 242 -14.40 10.88 -7.30
N LEU A 243 -14.86 9.96 -8.18
CA LEU A 243 -15.51 8.71 -7.74
C LEU A 243 -14.50 7.71 -7.18
N SER A 244 -13.20 7.97 -7.37
CA SER A 244 -12.12 7.13 -6.87
C SER A 244 -11.88 7.27 -5.37
N GLU A 245 -12.42 8.32 -4.74
CA GLU A 245 -12.30 8.51 -3.28
C GLU A 245 -12.97 7.36 -2.54
N PRO A 246 -12.26 6.65 -1.62
CA PRO A 246 -12.75 5.42 -1.01
C PRO A 246 -14.08 5.54 -0.25
N ASP A 247 -14.39 6.71 0.30
CA ASP A 247 -15.65 6.95 1.02
C ASP A 247 -16.75 7.62 0.16
N TYR A 248 -16.57 7.66 -1.18
CA TYR A 248 -17.60 8.13 -2.09
C TYR A 248 -18.89 7.33 -1.95
N ALA A 249 -19.97 7.99 -1.56
CA ALA A 249 -21.27 7.39 -1.30
C ALA A 249 -22.38 8.02 -2.15
N ALA A 250 -22.22 7.95 -3.50
CA ALA A 250 -23.18 8.45 -4.50
C ALA A 250 -23.37 9.99 -4.56
N ALA A 251 -22.54 10.76 -3.88
CA ALA A 251 -22.45 12.21 -3.99
C ALA A 251 -20.98 12.63 -4.09
N PRO A 252 -20.62 13.66 -4.87
CA PRO A 252 -19.25 14.15 -4.91
C PRO A 252 -18.76 14.54 -3.51
N ILE A 253 -17.56 14.04 -3.14
CA ILE A 253 -16.92 14.29 -1.84
C ILE A 253 -15.55 14.95 -2.00
N VAL A 254 -15.18 15.31 -3.22
CA VAL A 254 -13.98 16.07 -3.60
C VAL A 254 -14.38 17.22 -4.53
#